data_f4e20bbafe826243e713e105445d8700
#
_entry.id   f4e20bbafe826243e713e105445d8700
#
_cell.length_a   1.000
_cell.length_b   1.000
_cell.length_c   1.000
_cell.angle_alpha   90.00
_cell.angle_beta   90.00
_cell.angle_gamma   90.00
#
_symmetry.space_group_name_H-M   'P 1'
#
loop_
_entity.id
_entity.type
_entity.pdbx_description
1 polymer ?
#
loop_
_entity_poly.entity_id
_entity_poly.type
_entity_poly.pdbx_seq_one_letter_code
_entity_poly.pdbx_strand_id
1 'polypeptide(L)' 'MAIRAKNRFFNHLGVNIKDARTKRGISQVILAKLADIDRSYISQLENGLVNPTFSLLLSLSKALNVPLLTLMDVD' A
#
# COMPACT_ATOMS: atom_id res chain seq x y z
N MET A 1 -0.63 17.13 18.45
CA MET A 1 -0.07 16.72 18.26
C MET A 1 0.20 16.49 17.20
N ALA A 2 0.74 16.82 17.04
CA ALA A 2 0.95 16.58 15.87
C ALA A 2 0.95 15.31 15.65
N ILE A 3 0.31 14.91 14.85
CA ILE A 3 0.35 13.71 14.58
C ILE A 3 1.33 13.47 13.71
N ARG A 4 2.15 12.66 13.97
CA ARG A 4 3.06 12.32 13.11
C ARG A 4 2.45 11.55 12.16
N ALA A 5 2.86 11.47 11.04
CA ALA A 5 2.39 10.64 10.01
C ALA A 5 2.59 9.24 10.31
N LYS A 6 3.40 8.91 11.28
CA LYS A 6 3.67 7.57 11.53
C LYS A 6 2.63 6.98 12.36
N ASN A 7 1.60 6.63 11.84
CA ASN A 7 0.52 5.93 12.48
C ASN A 7 0.80 4.44 12.37
N ARG A 8 0.58 3.72 13.44
CA ARG A 8 0.85 2.29 13.46
C ARG A 8 0.09 1.55 12.35
N PHE A 9 -1.18 1.89 12.17
CA PHE A 9 -1.97 1.27 11.13
C PHE A 9 -1.39 1.56 9.73
N PHE A 10 -0.99 2.82 9.49
CA PHE A 10 -0.43 3.19 8.20
C PHE A 10 0.89 2.48 7.95
N ASN A 11 1.70 2.31 8.99
CA ASN A 11 2.95 1.58 8.86
C ASN A 11 2.71 0.12 8.50
N HIS A 12 1.77 -0.53 9.19
CA HIS A 12 1.46 -1.92 8.90
C HIS A 12 0.90 -2.07 7.49
N LEU A 13 0.03 -1.16 7.10
CA LEU A 13 -0.54 -1.17 5.77
C LEU A 13 0.55 -1.04 4.72
N GLY A 14 1.47 -0.12 4.92
CA GLY A 14 2.58 0.08 4.00
C GLY A 14 3.47 -1.14 3.88
N VAL A 15 3.77 -1.77 5.00
CA VAL A 15 4.58 -2.99 5.03
C VAL A 15 3.83 -4.10 4.28
N ASN A 16 2.53 -4.23 4.50
CA ASN A 16 1.75 -5.27 3.85
C ASN A 16 1.71 -5.07 2.34
N ILE A 17 1.58 -3.83 1.89
CA ILE A 17 1.59 -3.52 0.45
C ILE A 17 2.94 -3.86 -0.15
N LYS A 18 4.01 -3.43 0.50
CA LYS A 18 5.36 -3.70 0.02
C LYS A 18 5.64 -5.20 -0.01
N ASP A 19 5.22 -5.92 1.03
CA ASP A 19 5.42 -7.34 1.12
C ASP A 19 4.68 -8.07 -0.01
N ALA A 20 3.42 -7.73 -0.23
CA ALA A 20 2.64 -8.34 -1.31
C ALA A 20 3.26 -8.04 -2.68
N ARG A 21 3.74 -6.81 -2.85
CA ARG A 21 4.37 -6.40 -4.10
C ARG A 21 5.66 -7.20 -4.36
N THR A 22 6.51 -7.28 -3.34
CA THR A 22 7.80 -7.98 -3.51
C THR A 22 7.60 -9.48 -3.68
N LYS A 23 6.62 -10.05 -3.01
CA LYS A 23 6.31 -11.46 -3.19
C LYS A 23 5.82 -11.75 -4.59
N ARG A 24 5.14 -10.80 -5.19
CA ARG A 24 4.70 -10.95 -6.57
C ARG A 24 5.85 -10.69 -7.55
N GLY A 25 6.96 -10.15 -7.07
CA GLY A 25 8.14 -9.92 -7.92
C GLY A 25 8.03 -8.68 -8.81
N ILE A 26 7.25 -7.68 -8.41
CA ILE A 26 7.11 -6.48 -9.22
C ILE A 26 7.65 -5.27 -8.50
N SER A 27 8.03 -4.26 -9.28
CA SER A 27 8.56 -3.01 -8.75
C SER A 27 7.44 -2.05 -8.40
N GLN A 28 7.78 -0.96 -7.73
CA GLN A 28 6.83 0.11 -7.48
C GLN A 28 6.30 0.69 -8.79
N VAL A 29 7.16 0.80 -9.79
CA VAL A 29 6.76 1.33 -11.10
C VAL A 29 5.70 0.43 -11.73
N ILE A 30 5.90 -0.87 -11.67
CA ILE A 30 4.95 -1.81 -12.25
C ILE A 30 3.62 -1.77 -11.48
N LEU A 31 3.70 -1.76 -10.14
CA LEU A 31 2.48 -1.69 -9.35
C LEU A 31 1.71 -0.41 -9.65
N ALA A 32 2.41 0.71 -9.78
CA ALA A 32 1.78 1.99 -10.09
C ALA A 32 1.02 1.91 -11.40
N LYS A 33 1.60 1.27 -12.41
CA LYS A 33 0.94 1.10 -13.70
C LYS A 33 -0.27 0.20 -13.60
N LEU A 34 -0.15 -0.91 -12.90
CA LEU A 34 -1.24 -1.86 -12.76
C LEU A 34 -2.42 -1.27 -11.99
N ALA A 35 -2.15 -0.45 -11.00
CA ALA A 35 -3.19 0.14 -10.17
C ALA A 35 -3.63 1.52 -10.65
N ASP A 36 -2.98 2.04 -11.67
CA ASP A 36 -3.24 3.37 -12.22
C ASP A 36 -3.05 4.44 -11.14
N ILE A 37 -1.94 4.38 -10.47
CA ILE A 37 -1.60 5.29 -9.37
C ILE A 37 -0.20 5.81 -9.62
N ASP A 38 0.07 7.02 -9.16
CA ASP A 38 1.39 7.62 -9.29
C ASP A 38 2.42 6.84 -8.47
N ARG A 39 3.59 6.57 -9.03
CA ARG A 39 4.62 5.81 -8.34
C ARG A 39 5.06 6.47 -7.03
N SER A 40 5.15 7.80 -7.01
CA SER A 40 5.57 8.48 -5.80
C SER A 40 4.56 8.26 -4.66
N TYR A 41 3.28 8.10 -5.02
CA TYR A 41 2.26 7.82 -4.02
C TYR A 41 2.42 6.38 -3.48
N ILE A 42 2.78 5.43 -4.34
CA ILE A 42 3.06 4.06 -3.90
C ILE A 42 4.20 4.10 -2.87
N SER A 43 5.25 4.87 -3.15
CA SER A 43 6.37 4.99 -2.22
C SER A 43 5.92 5.55 -0.88
N GLN A 44 5.09 6.56 -0.89
CA GLN A 44 4.56 7.15 0.34
C GLN A 44 3.68 6.14 1.11
N LEU A 45 2.87 5.37 0.40
CA LEU A 45 2.05 4.35 1.03
C LEU A 45 2.92 3.30 1.72
N GLU A 46 3.94 2.84 1.04
CA GLU A 46 4.80 1.78 1.58
C GLU A 46 5.61 2.28 2.77
N ASN A 47 5.81 3.58 2.89
CA ASN A 47 6.51 4.18 4.02
C ASN A 47 5.57 4.65 5.13
N GLY A 48 4.29 4.40 5.01
CA GLY A 48 3.34 4.74 6.07
C GLY A 48 3.03 6.22 6.19
N LEU A 49 3.25 6.97 5.11
CA LEU A 49 3.14 8.43 5.16
C LEU A 49 1.79 9.00 4.73
N VAL A 50 0.91 8.17 4.21
CA VAL A 50 -0.37 8.64 3.71
C VAL A 50 -1.49 7.72 4.16
N ASN A 51 -2.70 8.26 4.16
CA ASN A 51 -3.91 7.52 4.52
C ASN A 51 -4.70 7.27 3.25
N PRO A 52 -4.61 6.09 2.67
CA PRO A 52 -5.28 5.82 1.40
C PRO A 52 -6.79 5.68 1.58
N THR A 53 -7.52 5.95 0.51
CA THR A 53 -8.95 5.72 0.50
C THR A 53 -9.22 4.22 0.37
N PHE A 54 -10.42 3.81 0.72
CA PHE A 54 -10.83 2.43 0.55
C PHE A 54 -10.76 2.01 -0.92
N SER A 55 -11.21 2.89 -1.81
CA SER A 55 -11.19 2.56 -3.22
C SER A 55 -9.77 2.37 -3.75
N LEU A 56 -8.81 3.13 -3.23
CA LEU A 56 -7.42 2.96 -3.60
C LEU A 56 -6.89 1.61 -3.12
N LEU A 57 -7.23 1.24 -1.89
CA LEU A 57 -6.82 -0.06 -1.35
C LEU A 57 -7.42 -1.20 -2.17
N LEU A 58 -8.64 -1.03 -2.62
CA LEU A 58 -9.28 -2.03 -3.45
C LEU A 58 -8.56 -2.18 -4.78
N SER A 59 -8.16 -1.07 -5.39
CA SER A 59 -7.38 -1.11 -6.63
C SER A 59 -6.05 -1.82 -6.42
N LEU A 60 -5.39 -1.56 -5.30
CA LEU A 60 -4.13 -2.20 -4.99
C LEU A 60 -4.30 -3.71 -4.77
N SER A 61 -5.36 -4.10 -4.08
CA SER A 61 -5.60 -5.52 -3.85
C SER A 61 -5.80 -6.26 -5.16
N LYS A 62 -6.49 -5.63 -6.11
CA LYS A 62 -6.68 -6.23 -7.42
C LYS A 62 -5.38 -6.29 -8.20
N ALA A 63 -4.62 -5.20 -8.18
CA ALA A 63 -3.34 -5.14 -8.89
C ALA A 63 -2.35 -6.15 -8.33
N LEU A 64 -2.38 -6.38 -7.03
CA LEU A 64 -1.49 -7.32 -6.38
C LEU A 64 -2.04 -8.75 -6.35
N ASN A 65 -3.30 -8.89 -6.73
CA ASN A 65 -3.98 -10.19 -6.73
C ASN A 65 -3.98 -10.84 -5.35
N VAL A 66 -4.29 -10.05 -4.34
CA VAL A 66 -4.43 -10.53 -2.96
C VAL A 66 -5.75 -10.02 -2.40
N PRO A 67 -6.33 -10.72 -1.43
CA PRO A 67 -7.55 -10.22 -0.80
C PRO A 67 -7.28 -8.89 -0.11
N LEU A 68 -8.26 -8.01 -0.08
CA LEU A 68 -8.12 -6.72 0.58
C LEU A 68 -7.71 -6.89 2.05
N LEU A 69 -8.26 -7.89 2.72
CA LEU A 69 -7.92 -8.14 4.12
C LEU A 69 -6.45 -8.42 4.33
N THR A 70 -5.78 -9.00 3.34
CA THR A 70 -4.35 -9.24 3.44
C THR A 70 -3.58 -7.93 3.58
N LEU A 71 -4.02 -6.90 2.88
CA LEU A 71 -3.37 -5.60 2.95
C LEU A 71 -3.69 -4.88 4.26
N MET A 72 -4.85 -5.13 4.80
CA MET A 72 -5.32 -4.42 5.99
C MET A 72 -5.03 -5.14 7.29
N ASP A 73 -4.41 -6.31 7.21
CA ASP A 73 -4.14 -7.12 8.40
C ASP A 73 -3.08 -6.45 9.25
N VAL A 74 -3.49 -5.98 10.43
CA VAL A 74 -2.56 -5.38 11.38
C VAL A 74 -2.75 -6.10 12.69
N ASP A 75 -1.70 -6.49 13.30
CA ASP A 75 -1.80 -7.27 14.52
C ASP A 75 -2.01 -6.42 15.71
#